data_8fb0ac116d01d8a7a6f3b5e769fd7bdf
#
_entry.id   8fb0ac116d01d8a7a6f3b5e769fd7bdf
#
_cell.length_a   1.000
_cell.length_b   1.000
_cell.length_c   1.000
_cell.angle_alpha   90.00
_cell.angle_beta   90.00
_cell.angle_gamma   90.00
#
_symmetry.space_group_name_H-M   'P 1'
#
loop_
_entity.id
_entity.type
_entity.pdbx_description
1 polymer ?
#
loop_
_entity_poly.entity_id
_entity_poly.type
_entity_poly.pdbx_seq_one_letter_code
_entity_poly.pdbx_strand_id
1 'polypeptide(L)'
;MGVLGPKVIKVPSDASDDGSAPYKIVDNKLSPLSDADLVFIDPIGTGYSRAIGCHDSEEFWGVSEDPKIIAEFIRRWINDNKRWNSPRYILGESYGGIRGPLLVSELRSGSITPIEVNGLLLVAPASDYQYLVFHPGNNSPHYGFFPSYAATAYYHGKVETDKSLQEFYEDSKNFSLEVYGPALLKGTRISDEHKKSVMKQYSEFTGLSLRFVEDYDMRVDAYSFMKELLRDEGFSVGRLDSRYKNSDYMAGGQYPDTDVSSEGFMSAYVSAIHTWFGEIGVEMKMLYQSGDNEVYSNWKHPQEWKGNDFGYVNTVPDIARAQRYNKDFKVYVSCGLYDLATPCFTAENFMNDNTVDMSRVVFSEFEAGHMMYNHEPSF
;
A
#
# COMPACT_ATOMS: atom_id res chain seq x y z
N MET A 1 15.23 0.85 0.17
CA MET A 1 16.42 1.64 0.56
C MET A 1 16.15 3.13 0.66
N GLY A 2 15.27 3.68 -0.16
CA GLY A 2 15.08 5.13 -0.29
C GLY A 2 14.64 5.91 0.95
N VAL A 3 14.18 5.25 2.00
CA VAL A 3 13.62 5.90 3.20
C VAL A 3 14.46 5.63 4.45
N LEU A 4 14.88 4.39 4.64
CA LEU A 4 15.60 3.96 5.85
C LEU A 4 17.11 3.93 5.64
N GLY A 5 17.57 3.83 4.39
CA GLY A 5 18.99 3.78 4.07
C GLY A 5 19.74 5.07 4.40
N PRO A 6 21.08 5.07 4.29
CA PRO A 6 21.91 6.24 4.61
C PRO A 6 21.78 7.39 3.61
N LYS A 7 21.19 7.13 2.46
CA LYS A 7 20.91 8.14 1.41
C LYS A 7 19.42 8.14 1.09
N VAL A 8 18.92 9.30 0.71
CA VAL A 8 17.55 9.51 0.24
C VAL A 8 17.57 10.37 -1.02
N ILE A 9 16.66 10.05 -1.95
CA ILE A 9 16.45 10.90 -3.11
C ILE A 9 15.47 12.00 -2.74
N LYS A 10 15.72 13.22 -3.23
CA LYS A 10 14.76 14.32 -3.11
C LYS A 10 13.83 14.31 -4.31
N VAL A 11 12.57 14.06 -4.07
CA VAL A 11 11.47 14.23 -5.02
C VAL A 11 10.61 15.42 -4.59
N PRO A 12 9.89 16.08 -5.51
CA PRO A 12 9.02 17.19 -5.17
C PRO A 12 7.91 16.80 -4.18
N SER A 13 7.76 17.57 -3.10
CA SER A 13 6.72 17.33 -2.09
C SER A 13 5.32 17.78 -2.52
N ASP A 14 5.23 18.60 -3.56
CA ASP A 14 3.99 19.16 -4.11
C ASP A 14 3.36 18.26 -5.20
N ALA A 15 3.82 17.03 -5.31
CA ALA A 15 3.39 16.07 -6.31
C ALA A 15 3.61 16.53 -7.77
N SER A 16 4.57 17.42 -8.00
CA SER A 16 5.03 17.74 -9.35
C SER A 16 5.94 16.63 -9.89
N ASP A 17 6.10 16.58 -11.21
CA ASP A 17 7.03 15.67 -11.87
C ASP A 17 8.47 15.97 -11.40
N ASP A 18 9.20 14.90 -11.11
CA ASP A 18 10.61 14.91 -10.75
C ASP A 18 11.53 15.32 -11.94
N GLY A 19 10.97 15.30 -13.15
CA GLY A 19 11.64 15.66 -14.37
C GLY A 19 12.65 14.61 -14.84
N SER A 20 13.82 15.06 -15.25
CA SER A 20 14.90 14.21 -15.77
C SER A 20 16.18 14.37 -14.98
N ALA A 21 17.07 13.37 -15.07
CA ALA A 21 18.40 13.45 -14.45
C ALA A 21 19.15 14.75 -14.82
N PRO A 22 20.01 15.27 -13.91
CA PRO A 22 20.48 14.62 -12.68
C PRO A 22 19.54 14.78 -11.47
N TYR A 23 19.23 13.68 -10.81
CA TYR A 23 18.43 13.68 -9.59
C TYR A 23 19.28 13.95 -8.36
N LYS A 24 18.71 14.58 -7.34
CA LYS A 24 19.41 14.96 -6.13
C LYS A 24 19.36 13.86 -5.07
N ILE A 25 20.49 13.20 -4.82
CA ILE A 25 20.65 12.23 -3.74
C ILE A 25 21.37 12.93 -2.58
N VAL A 26 20.83 12.79 -1.37
CA VAL A 26 21.38 13.45 -0.17
C VAL A 26 21.51 12.47 0.99
N ASP A 27 22.29 12.85 2.02
CA ASP A 27 22.38 12.08 3.25
C ASP A 27 21.03 12.02 3.96
N ASN A 28 20.62 10.83 4.36
CA ASN A 28 19.41 10.62 5.15
C ASN A 28 19.73 10.83 6.64
N LYS A 29 19.42 12.00 7.14
CA LYS A 29 19.62 12.35 8.56
C LYS A 29 18.67 11.64 9.51
N LEU A 30 17.57 11.07 8.99
CA LEU A 30 16.55 10.35 9.75
C LEU A 30 16.70 8.83 9.62
N SER A 31 17.78 8.37 9.01
CA SER A 31 18.06 6.94 8.93
C SER A 31 18.23 6.33 10.32
N PRO A 32 17.54 5.22 10.65
CA PRO A 32 17.74 4.50 11.91
C PRO A 32 19.06 3.71 11.96
N LEU A 33 19.95 3.90 10.99
CA LEU A 33 21.22 3.17 10.90
C LEU A 33 22.17 3.45 12.09
N SER A 34 21.97 4.56 12.81
CA SER A 34 22.69 4.84 14.07
C SER A 34 22.30 3.91 15.21
N ASP A 35 21.08 3.36 15.17
CA ASP A 35 20.47 2.62 16.28
C ASP A 35 20.24 1.14 15.96
N ALA A 36 20.27 0.77 14.66
CA ALA A 36 19.94 -0.57 14.19
C ALA A 36 20.77 -0.99 12.96
N ASP A 37 21.01 -2.30 12.85
CA ASP A 37 21.43 -2.88 11.57
C ASP A 37 20.22 -2.87 10.62
N LEU A 38 20.42 -2.41 9.38
CA LEU A 38 19.40 -2.41 8.35
C LEU A 38 19.69 -3.51 7.32
N VAL A 39 18.75 -4.42 7.13
CA VAL A 39 18.85 -5.51 6.16
C VAL A 39 17.77 -5.33 5.11
N PHE A 40 18.18 -5.05 3.89
CA PHE A 40 17.31 -4.95 2.73
C PHE A 40 17.42 -6.24 1.92
N ILE A 41 16.26 -6.85 1.63
CA ILE A 41 16.20 -8.14 0.95
C ILE A 41 15.55 -7.93 -0.41
N ASP A 42 16.23 -8.32 -1.47
CA ASP A 42 15.62 -8.46 -2.78
C ASP A 42 14.97 -9.85 -2.85
N PRO A 43 13.64 -9.99 -2.92
CA PRO A 43 13.00 -11.28 -3.18
C PRO A 43 13.46 -11.90 -4.51
N ILE A 44 13.44 -13.24 -4.61
CA ILE A 44 13.89 -13.94 -5.82
C ILE A 44 13.10 -13.47 -7.06
N GLY A 45 13.83 -13.10 -8.11
CA GLY A 45 13.28 -12.49 -9.33
C GLY A 45 13.30 -10.96 -9.32
N THR A 46 13.69 -10.32 -8.20
CA THR A 46 13.80 -8.87 -8.10
C THR A 46 15.23 -8.44 -7.74
N GLY A 47 15.54 -7.16 -7.90
CA GLY A 47 16.85 -6.61 -7.60
C GLY A 47 17.97 -7.39 -8.29
N TYR A 48 18.87 -7.91 -7.50
CA TYR A 48 19.94 -8.82 -7.96
C TYR A 48 19.68 -10.29 -7.61
N SER A 49 18.57 -10.60 -6.96
CA SER A 49 18.27 -11.97 -6.52
C SER A 49 17.70 -12.82 -7.65
N ARG A 50 18.34 -13.95 -7.92
CA ARG A 50 17.92 -14.94 -8.91
C ARG A 50 18.01 -16.34 -8.34
N ALA A 51 17.18 -17.25 -8.81
CA ALA A 51 17.35 -18.68 -8.55
C ALA A 51 18.66 -19.18 -9.20
N ILE A 52 19.27 -20.16 -8.59
CA ILE A 52 20.53 -20.77 -9.07
C ILE A 52 20.40 -22.29 -9.18
N GLY A 53 21.30 -22.92 -9.92
CA GLY A 53 21.33 -24.35 -10.12
C GLY A 53 20.22 -24.85 -11.05
N CYS A 54 19.42 -25.82 -10.58
CA CYS A 54 18.34 -26.43 -11.36
C CYS A 54 16.95 -25.83 -11.04
N HIS A 55 16.91 -24.73 -10.30
CA HIS A 55 15.66 -24.08 -9.90
C HIS A 55 15.33 -22.91 -10.82
N ASP A 56 14.05 -22.76 -11.12
CA ASP A 56 13.51 -21.59 -11.77
C ASP A 56 12.99 -20.59 -10.74
N SER A 57 13.11 -19.29 -11.03
CA SER A 57 12.67 -18.23 -10.11
C SER A 57 11.18 -18.31 -9.81
N GLU A 58 10.37 -18.76 -10.75
CA GLU A 58 8.91 -18.94 -10.59
C GLU A 58 8.52 -19.94 -9.48
N GLU A 59 9.41 -20.86 -9.10
CA GLU A 59 9.14 -21.78 -8.01
C GLU A 59 8.92 -21.03 -6.69
N PHE A 60 9.49 -19.84 -6.56
CA PHE A 60 9.51 -19.03 -5.34
C PHE A 60 8.49 -17.88 -5.35
N TRP A 61 7.75 -17.70 -6.45
CA TRP A 61 6.79 -16.61 -6.59
C TRP A 61 5.41 -17.02 -6.09
N GLY A 62 5.00 -16.46 -4.98
CA GLY A 62 3.67 -16.70 -4.44
C GLY A 62 3.51 -16.31 -2.99
N VAL A 63 2.27 -16.15 -2.58
CA VAL A 63 1.91 -15.75 -1.21
C VAL A 63 2.41 -16.75 -0.17
N SER A 64 2.47 -18.03 -0.54
CA SER A 64 2.89 -19.12 0.36
C SER A 64 4.39 -19.42 0.30
N GLU A 65 5.03 -19.19 -0.83
CA GLU A 65 6.44 -19.53 -1.10
C GLU A 65 7.40 -18.45 -0.62
N ASP A 66 7.09 -17.21 -0.93
CA ASP A 66 7.90 -16.03 -0.65
C ASP A 66 8.29 -15.89 0.84
N PRO A 67 7.37 -15.98 1.83
CA PRO A 67 7.74 -15.85 3.23
C PRO A 67 8.68 -16.96 3.72
N LYS A 68 8.60 -18.17 3.18
CA LYS A 68 9.45 -19.31 3.57
C LYS A 68 10.90 -19.06 3.20
N ILE A 69 11.13 -18.59 1.98
CA ILE A 69 12.48 -18.31 1.46
C ILE A 69 13.10 -17.13 2.21
N ILE A 70 12.33 -16.08 2.45
CA ILE A 70 12.80 -14.91 3.20
C ILE A 70 13.09 -15.31 4.66
N ALA A 71 12.28 -16.15 5.29
CA ALA A 71 12.53 -16.63 6.64
C ALA A 71 13.83 -17.45 6.73
N GLU A 72 14.10 -18.28 5.73
CA GLU A 72 15.37 -19.04 5.66
C GLU A 72 16.57 -18.11 5.48
N PHE A 73 16.47 -17.09 4.63
CA PHE A 73 17.49 -16.06 4.50
C PHE A 73 17.75 -15.38 5.86
N ILE A 74 16.70 -14.95 6.57
CA ILE A 74 16.83 -14.30 7.87
C ILE A 74 17.49 -15.20 8.90
N ARG A 75 17.15 -16.50 8.96
CA ARG A 75 17.81 -17.46 9.86
C ARG A 75 19.31 -17.53 9.60
N ARG A 76 19.71 -17.64 8.34
CA ARG A 76 21.11 -17.69 7.95
C ARG A 76 21.84 -16.39 8.28
N TRP A 77 21.24 -15.26 7.93
CA TRP A 77 21.82 -13.94 8.21
C TRP A 77 22.04 -13.72 9.71
N ILE A 78 21.05 -14.05 10.55
CA ILE A 78 21.15 -13.97 12.02
C ILE A 78 22.29 -14.85 12.55
N ASN A 79 22.40 -16.06 12.02
CA ASN A 79 23.45 -17.01 12.40
C ASN A 79 24.83 -16.48 12.03
N ASP A 80 25.02 -16.07 10.79
CA ASP A 80 26.33 -15.63 10.26
C ASP A 80 26.81 -14.35 10.92
N ASN A 81 25.86 -13.44 11.23
CA ASN A 81 26.16 -12.16 11.89
C ASN A 81 26.05 -12.23 13.43
N LYS A 82 25.77 -13.39 14.02
CA LYS A 82 25.68 -13.61 15.48
C LYS A 82 24.65 -12.73 16.17
N ARG A 83 23.47 -12.55 15.53
CA ARG A 83 22.39 -11.66 16.00
C ARG A 83 21.24 -12.41 16.70
N TRP A 84 21.48 -13.60 17.26
CA TRP A 84 20.44 -14.41 17.88
C TRP A 84 19.72 -13.75 19.05
N ASN A 85 20.39 -12.90 19.81
CA ASN A 85 19.81 -12.21 20.97
C ASN A 85 19.49 -10.72 20.70
N SER A 86 19.47 -10.28 19.46
CA SER A 86 19.10 -8.91 19.09
C SER A 86 17.59 -8.76 18.94
N PRO A 87 16.99 -7.62 19.32
CA PRO A 87 15.61 -7.28 18.95
C PRO A 87 15.46 -7.24 17.42
N ARG A 88 14.29 -7.64 16.92
CA ARG A 88 14.02 -7.74 15.48
C ARG A 88 12.71 -7.08 15.13
N TYR A 89 12.75 -6.31 14.07
CA TYR A 89 11.60 -5.62 13.51
C TYR A 89 11.53 -5.91 12.02
N ILE A 90 10.32 -6.09 11.51
CA ILE A 90 10.07 -6.23 10.07
C ILE A 90 9.36 -4.99 9.60
N LEU A 91 9.88 -4.37 8.54
CA LEU A 91 9.17 -3.31 7.83
C LEU A 91 8.68 -3.85 6.50
N GLY A 92 7.40 -3.66 6.23
CA GLY A 92 6.74 -4.03 4.99
C GLY A 92 5.92 -2.89 4.43
N GLU A 93 6.14 -2.56 3.18
CA GLU A 93 5.36 -1.56 2.45
C GLU A 93 4.46 -2.25 1.43
N SER A 94 3.23 -1.76 1.25
CA SER A 94 2.30 -2.24 0.24
C SER A 94 2.04 -3.75 0.37
N TYR A 95 2.48 -4.57 -0.59
CA TYR A 95 2.47 -6.05 -0.50
C TYR A 95 3.23 -6.56 0.74
N GLY A 96 4.14 -5.76 1.30
CA GLY A 96 4.77 -6.03 2.60
C GLY A 96 3.77 -6.18 3.74
N GLY A 97 2.55 -5.65 3.60
CA GLY A 97 1.42 -5.89 4.49
C GLY A 97 0.92 -7.34 4.47
N ILE A 98 1.12 -8.07 3.36
CA ILE A 98 0.91 -9.54 3.28
C ILE A 98 2.16 -10.28 3.74
N ARG A 99 3.31 -9.94 3.18
CA ARG A 99 4.59 -10.61 3.45
C ARG A 99 4.98 -10.52 4.92
N GLY A 100 4.90 -9.34 5.53
CA GLY A 100 5.35 -9.11 6.91
C GLY A 100 4.68 -10.01 7.94
N PRO A 101 3.35 -10.04 8.06
CA PRO A 101 2.65 -10.91 8.99
C PRO A 101 2.89 -12.41 8.73
N LEU A 102 2.92 -12.84 7.47
CA LEU A 102 3.24 -14.21 7.11
C LEU A 102 4.68 -14.59 7.52
N LEU A 103 5.62 -13.67 7.32
CA LEU A 103 7.01 -13.86 7.70
C LEU A 103 7.17 -13.97 9.22
N VAL A 104 6.43 -13.18 10.00
CA VAL A 104 6.38 -13.31 11.47
C VAL A 104 5.90 -14.71 11.87
N SER A 105 4.85 -15.22 11.23
CA SER A 105 4.34 -16.56 11.47
C SER A 105 5.34 -17.65 11.04
N GLU A 106 5.98 -17.50 9.90
CA GLU A 106 6.94 -18.46 9.36
C GLU A 106 8.24 -18.52 10.19
N LEU A 107 8.74 -17.37 10.64
CA LEU A 107 9.92 -17.32 11.52
C LEU A 107 9.67 -18.03 12.84
N ARG A 108 8.46 -17.94 13.38
CA ARG A 108 8.11 -18.58 14.64
C ARG A 108 7.82 -20.08 14.50
N SER A 109 7.04 -20.48 13.50
CA SER A 109 6.47 -21.84 13.43
C SER A 109 6.92 -22.66 12.21
N GLY A 110 7.52 -22.04 11.21
CA GLY A 110 7.94 -22.70 9.97
C GLY A 110 9.22 -23.53 10.07
N SER A 111 9.83 -23.61 11.27
CA SER A 111 11.09 -24.36 11.49
C SER A 111 11.19 -24.86 12.91
N ILE A 112 12.06 -25.87 13.11
CA ILE A 112 12.46 -26.32 14.46
C ILE A 112 13.32 -25.29 15.21
N THR A 113 13.76 -24.24 14.53
CA THR A 113 14.50 -23.12 15.11
C THR A 113 13.64 -21.86 15.08
N PRO A 114 12.76 -21.66 16.05
CA PRO A 114 11.87 -20.52 16.07
C PRO A 114 12.62 -19.20 16.32
N ILE A 115 12.19 -18.15 15.66
CA ILE A 115 12.70 -16.79 15.82
C ILE A 115 11.53 -15.88 16.19
N GLU A 116 11.64 -15.19 17.31
CA GLU A 116 10.68 -14.18 17.71
C GLU A 116 10.98 -12.83 17.05
N VAL A 117 9.92 -12.13 16.66
CA VAL A 117 9.95 -10.75 16.15
C VAL A 117 9.36 -9.83 17.21
N ASN A 118 9.96 -8.66 17.42
CA ASN A 118 9.55 -7.71 18.45
C ASN A 118 8.47 -6.74 17.96
N GLY A 119 8.44 -6.46 16.66
CA GLY A 119 7.43 -5.57 16.10
C GLY A 119 7.38 -5.58 14.59
N LEU A 120 6.27 -5.05 14.07
CA LEU A 120 5.97 -4.96 12.66
C LEU A 120 5.67 -3.50 12.31
N LEU A 121 6.34 -2.99 11.30
CA LEU A 121 6.10 -1.67 10.74
C LEU A 121 5.46 -1.85 9.36
N LEU A 122 4.25 -1.37 9.20
CA LEU A 122 3.47 -1.50 7.98
C LEU A 122 3.26 -0.12 7.36
N VAL A 123 3.76 0.05 6.16
CA VAL A 123 3.63 1.28 5.37
C VAL A 123 2.63 1.02 4.26
N ALA A 124 1.51 1.74 4.25
CA ALA A 124 0.46 1.59 3.27
C ALA A 124 0.09 0.11 2.98
N PRO A 125 -0.31 -0.67 4.01
CA PRO A 125 -0.35 -2.14 3.92
C PRO A 125 -1.52 -2.69 3.11
N ALA A 126 -1.26 -3.74 2.33
CA ALA A 126 -2.26 -4.52 1.62
C ALA A 126 -2.61 -5.83 2.36
N SER A 127 -2.92 -5.76 3.68
CA SER A 127 -3.01 -6.95 4.53
C SER A 127 -4.27 -7.79 4.35
N ASP A 128 -5.33 -7.23 3.79
CA ASP A 128 -6.58 -7.94 3.48
C ASP A 128 -7.12 -7.54 2.10
N TYR A 129 -7.09 -8.48 1.16
CA TYR A 129 -7.57 -8.25 -0.19
C TYR A 129 -9.10 -8.07 -0.28
N GLN A 130 -9.86 -8.46 0.74
CA GLN A 130 -11.29 -8.17 0.76
C GLN A 130 -11.58 -6.67 0.67
N TYR A 131 -10.70 -5.84 1.25
CA TYR A 131 -10.84 -4.38 1.23
C TYR A 131 -10.21 -3.70 0.02
N LEU A 132 -9.50 -4.44 -0.85
CA LEU A 132 -8.74 -3.86 -1.96
C LEU A 132 -9.24 -4.30 -3.34
N VAL A 133 -10.02 -5.38 -3.42
CA VAL A 133 -10.40 -5.98 -4.70
C VAL A 133 -11.87 -5.71 -5.02
N PHE A 134 -12.11 -4.93 -6.06
CA PHE A 134 -13.44 -4.57 -6.56
C PHE A 134 -14.05 -5.72 -7.38
N HIS A 135 -14.72 -6.65 -6.71
CA HIS A 135 -15.46 -7.73 -7.34
C HIS A 135 -16.97 -7.54 -7.19
N PRO A 136 -17.78 -8.01 -8.14
CA PRO A 136 -19.23 -8.04 -7.98
C PRO A 136 -19.63 -8.72 -6.67
N GLY A 137 -20.45 -8.05 -5.86
CA GLY A 137 -20.90 -8.54 -4.55
C GLY A 137 -19.96 -8.20 -3.37
N ASN A 138 -18.73 -7.75 -3.62
CA ASN A 138 -17.85 -7.24 -2.58
C ASN A 138 -18.05 -5.72 -2.40
N ASN A 139 -18.66 -5.33 -1.29
CA ASN A 139 -18.87 -3.91 -0.99
C ASN A 139 -17.72 -3.26 -0.20
N SER A 140 -16.81 -4.05 0.38
CA SER A 140 -15.78 -3.56 1.28
C SER A 140 -14.84 -2.51 0.65
N PRO A 141 -14.31 -2.69 -0.58
CA PRO A 141 -13.46 -1.67 -1.17
C PRO A 141 -14.22 -0.37 -1.47
N HIS A 142 -15.51 -0.44 -1.82
CA HIS A 142 -16.27 0.76 -2.16
C HIS A 142 -16.35 1.74 -0.98
N TYR A 143 -16.72 1.27 0.21
CA TYR A 143 -16.75 2.14 1.38
C TYR A 143 -15.34 2.39 1.97
N GLY A 144 -14.42 1.45 1.79
CA GLY A 144 -13.04 1.59 2.28
C GLY A 144 -12.21 2.64 1.52
N PHE A 145 -12.39 2.78 0.20
CA PHE A 145 -11.70 3.78 -0.63
C PHE A 145 -12.35 5.17 -0.57
N PHE A 146 -13.60 5.23 -0.18
CA PHE A 146 -14.39 6.46 -0.23
C PHE A 146 -13.74 7.67 0.45
N PRO A 147 -13.18 7.58 1.68
CA PRO A 147 -12.52 8.73 2.31
C PRO A 147 -11.32 9.25 1.53
N SER A 148 -10.56 8.37 0.87
CA SER A 148 -9.46 8.80 -0.01
C SER A 148 -9.96 9.47 -1.29
N TYR A 149 -11.13 9.08 -1.82
CA TYR A 149 -11.77 9.81 -2.91
C TYR A 149 -12.17 11.24 -2.46
N ALA A 150 -12.75 11.36 -1.26
CA ALA A 150 -13.12 12.65 -0.69
C ALA A 150 -11.90 13.55 -0.46
N ALA A 151 -10.83 13.02 0.12
CA ALA A 151 -9.57 13.75 0.30
C ALA A 151 -8.97 14.21 -1.03
N THR A 152 -8.99 13.35 -2.05
CA THR A 152 -8.49 13.68 -3.40
C THR A 152 -9.33 14.78 -4.03
N ALA A 153 -10.65 14.69 -3.95
CA ALA A 153 -11.56 15.71 -4.47
C ALA A 153 -11.37 17.06 -3.75
N TYR A 154 -11.16 17.03 -2.44
CA TYR A 154 -10.81 18.20 -1.64
C TYR A 154 -9.51 18.86 -2.14
N TYR A 155 -8.44 18.06 -2.29
CA TYR A 155 -7.14 18.56 -2.76
C TYR A 155 -7.22 19.24 -4.13
N HIS A 156 -7.99 18.68 -5.05
CA HIS A 156 -8.17 19.22 -6.40
C HIS A 156 -9.26 20.30 -6.50
N GLY A 157 -9.84 20.73 -5.37
CA GLY A 157 -10.86 21.80 -5.34
C GLY A 157 -12.16 21.42 -6.04
N LYS A 158 -12.52 20.12 -6.05
CA LYS A 158 -13.75 19.61 -6.68
C LYS A 158 -14.94 19.53 -5.72
N VAL A 159 -14.75 19.92 -4.47
CA VAL A 159 -15.79 19.96 -3.44
C VAL A 159 -15.92 21.37 -2.88
N GLU A 160 -17.14 21.78 -2.53
CA GLU A 160 -17.42 23.03 -1.85
C GLU A 160 -17.56 22.79 -0.36
N THR A 161 -16.60 23.26 0.45
CA THR A 161 -16.61 23.12 1.90
C THR A 161 -15.76 24.19 2.58
N ASP A 162 -16.19 24.63 3.76
CA ASP A 162 -15.43 25.53 4.62
C ASP A 162 -14.62 24.75 5.69
N LYS A 163 -14.71 23.42 5.70
CA LYS A 163 -14.02 22.55 6.66
C LYS A 163 -12.54 22.38 6.29
N SER A 164 -11.71 22.17 7.29
CA SER A 164 -10.34 21.71 7.07
C SER A 164 -10.33 20.31 6.42
N LEU A 165 -9.23 19.95 5.78
CA LEU A 165 -9.06 18.60 5.22
C LEU A 165 -9.33 17.50 6.25
N GLN A 166 -8.80 17.65 7.47
CA GLN A 166 -8.97 16.66 8.53
C GLN A 166 -10.45 16.49 8.91
N GLU A 167 -11.18 17.60 9.12
CA GLU A 167 -12.60 17.55 9.44
C GLU A 167 -13.42 16.94 8.30
N PHE A 168 -13.11 17.30 7.05
CA PHE A 168 -13.81 16.78 5.87
C PHE A 168 -13.54 15.27 5.68
N TYR A 169 -12.30 14.85 5.92
CA TYR A 169 -11.91 13.44 5.85
C TYR A 169 -12.62 12.60 6.93
N GLU A 170 -12.67 13.08 8.18
CA GLU A 170 -13.41 12.40 9.25
C GLU A 170 -14.92 12.32 8.98
N ASP A 171 -15.53 13.38 8.44
CA ASP A 171 -16.93 13.34 8.01
C ASP A 171 -17.15 12.29 6.90
N SER A 172 -16.22 12.16 5.97
CA SER A 172 -16.29 11.15 4.91
C SER A 172 -16.16 9.73 5.43
N LYS A 173 -15.35 9.49 6.47
CA LYS A 173 -15.26 8.21 7.19
C LYS A 173 -16.59 7.88 7.88
N ASN A 174 -17.17 8.85 8.59
CA ASN A 174 -18.47 8.69 9.25
C ASN A 174 -19.59 8.41 8.24
N PHE A 175 -19.64 9.17 7.13
CA PHE A 175 -20.60 8.90 6.05
C PHE A 175 -20.41 7.49 5.48
N SER A 176 -19.17 7.08 5.29
CA SER A 176 -18.84 5.75 4.77
C SER A 176 -19.36 4.62 5.66
N LEU A 177 -19.17 4.71 6.98
CA LEU A 177 -19.58 3.70 7.94
C LEU A 177 -21.09 3.72 8.24
N GLU A 178 -21.66 4.91 8.43
CA GLU A 178 -23.00 5.04 8.97
C GLU A 178 -24.09 5.14 7.89
N VAL A 179 -23.73 5.57 6.69
CA VAL A 179 -24.69 5.85 5.63
C VAL A 179 -24.43 5.02 4.37
N TYR A 180 -23.24 5.15 3.79
CA TYR A 180 -22.92 4.56 2.50
C TYR A 180 -22.76 3.03 2.56
N GLY A 181 -21.97 2.50 3.48
CA GLY A 181 -21.79 1.06 3.67
C GLY A 181 -23.13 0.34 3.96
N PRO A 182 -23.97 0.80 4.91
CA PRO A 182 -25.31 0.29 5.12
C PRO A 182 -26.22 0.38 3.90
N ALA A 183 -26.12 1.43 3.09
CA ALA A 183 -26.87 1.55 1.84
C ALA A 183 -26.47 0.49 0.82
N LEU A 184 -25.15 0.25 0.65
CA LEU A 184 -24.63 -0.83 -0.20
C LEU A 184 -25.12 -2.21 0.25
N LEU A 185 -25.17 -2.47 1.57
CA LEU A 185 -25.65 -3.74 2.13
C LEU A 185 -27.14 -3.97 1.92
N LYS A 186 -27.95 -2.90 1.84
CA LYS A 186 -29.37 -3.02 1.49
C LYS A 186 -29.57 -3.48 0.05
N GLY A 187 -28.65 -3.14 -0.86
CA GLY A 187 -28.76 -3.48 -2.27
C GLY A 187 -30.11 -3.04 -2.85
N THR A 188 -30.81 -3.94 -3.54
CA THR A 188 -32.13 -3.66 -4.14
C THR A 188 -33.26 -3.44 -3.12
N ARG A 189 -32.99 -3.61 -1.83
CA ARG A 189 -33.99 -3.36 -0.74
C ARG A 189 -33.98 -1.91 -0.26
N ILE A 190 -33.05 -1.07 -0.74
CA ILE A 190 -33.03 0.37 -0.42
C ILE A 190 -34.22 1.06 -1.12
N SER A 191 -34.89 2.01 -0.44
CA SER A 191 -35.92 2.82 -1.11
C SER A 191 -35.26 3.81 -2.10
N ASP A 192 -35.99 4.15 -3.17
CA ASP A 192 -35.53 5.11 -4.18
C ASP A 192 -35.18 6.47 -3.57
N GLU A 193 -35.97 6.94 -2.61
CA GLU A 193 -35.72 8.20 -1.90
C GLU A 193 -34.39 8.15 -1.12
N HIS A 194 -34.18 7.09 -0.34
CA HIS A 194 -32.96 6.91 0.44
C HIS A 194 -31.74 6.76 -0.50
N LYS A 195 -31.88 5.96 -1.56
CA LYS A 195 -30.82 5.78 -2.56
C LYS A 195 -30.39 7.11 -3.18
N LYS A 196 -31.33 7.94 -3.62
CA LYS A 196 -31.07 9.28 -4.16
C LYS A 196 -30.38 10.19 -3.15
N SER A 197 -30.78 10.13 -1.88
CA SER A 197 -30.14 10.92 -0.82
C SER A 197 -28.68 10.51 -0.62
N VAL A 198 -28.39 9.20 -0.62
CA VAL A 198 -27.02 8.68 -0.49
C VAL A 198 -26.16 9.07 -1.71
N MET A 199 -26.70 8.92 -2.92
CA MET A 199 -26.03 9.29 -4.16
C MET A 199 -25.67 10.79 -4.21
N LYS A 200 -26.57 11.64 -3.72
CA LYS A 200 -26.32 13.07 -3.65
C LYS A 200 -25.15 13.38 -2.70
N GLN A 201 -25.16 12.83 -1.49
CA GLN A 201 -24.07 13.01 -0.53
C GLN A 201 -22.74 12.44 -1.06
N TYR A 202 -22.79 11.27 -1.72
CA TYR A 202 -21.61 10.68 -2.39
C TYR A 202 -21.02 11.66 -3.41
N SER A 203 -21.85 12.26 -4.26
CA SER A 203 -21.43 13.26 -5.24
C SER A 203 -20.83 14.51 -4.56
N GLU A 204 -21.43 14.99 -3.47
CA GLU A 204 -20.95 16.14 -2.70
C GLU A 204 -19.58 15.90 -2.07
N PHE A 205 -19.29 14.70 -1.57
CA PHE A 205 -17.98 14.34 -1.01
C PHE A 205 -16.90 14.11 -2.08
N THR A 206 -17.27 13.52 -3.21
CA THR A 206 -16.29 13.06 -4.20
C THR A 206 -16.08 13.98 -5.39
N GLY A 207 -16.91 15.02 -5.53
CA GLY A 207 -16.87 15.91 -6.69
C GLY A 207 -17.32 15.26 -8.01
N LEU A 208 -17.68 13.99 -7.99
CA LEU A 208 -18.21 13.30 -9.17
C LEU A 208 -19.64 13.76 -9.48
N SER A 209 -20.00 13.83 -10.76
CA SER A 209 -21.35 14.18 -11.15
C SER A 209 -22.36 13.15 -10.62
N LEU A 210 -23.56 13.63 -10.21
CA LEU A 210 -24.63 12.72 -9.75
C LEU A 210 -24.96 11.66 -10.81
N ARG A 211 -24.92 12.04 -12.09
CA ARG A 211 -25.17 11.12 -13.20
C ARG A 211 -24.14 9.98 -13.23
N PHE A 212 -22.85 10.29 -13.03
CA PHE A 212 -21.79 9.26 -12.99
C PHE A 212 -22.00 8.31 -11.79
N VAL A 213 -22.32 8.87 -10.62
CA VAL A 213 -22.61 8.07 -9.42
C VAL A 213 -23.84 7.16 -9.62
N GLU A 214 -24.86 7.64 -10.32
CA GLU A 214 -26.04 6.83 -10.71
C GLU A 214 -25.68 5.70 -11.66
N ASP A 215 -24.91 5.98 -12.71
CA ASP A 215 -24.50 5.00 -13.72
C ASP A 215 -23.64 3.86 -13.13
N TYR A 216 -22.90 4.13 -12.06
CA TYR A 216 -22.13 3.13 -11.31
C TYR A 216 -22.91 2.51 -10.13
N ASP A 217 -24.17 2.88 -9.95
CA ASP A 217 -24.96 2.44 -8.79
C ASP A 217 -24.20 2.65 -7.45
N MET A 218 -23.53 3.78 -7.31
CA MET A 218 -22.64 4.15 -6.19
C MET A 218 -21.39 3.26 -6.05
N ARG A 219 -21.10 2.37 -6.98
CA ARG A 219 -19.98 1.41 -6.90
C ARG A 219 -18.83 1.80 -7.81
N VAL A 220 -18.36 3.02 -7.65
CA VAL A 220 -17.20 3.52 -8.40
C VAL A 220 -15.94 2.84 -7.90
N ASP A 221 -15.19 2.19 -8.79
CA ASP A 221 -13.88 1.64 -8.49
C ASP A 221 -12.78 2.71 -8.58
N ALA A 222 -11.59 2.41 -8.03
CA ALA A 222 -10.50 3.37 -7.94
C ALA A 222 -10.05 3.89 -9.32
N TYR A 223 -9.93 3.01 -10.32
CA TYR A 223 -9.48 3.44 -11.66
C TYR A 223 -10.51 4.31 -12.37
N SER A 224 -11.80 4.00 -12.21
CA SER A 224 -12.89 4.83 -12.72
C SER A 224 -12.91 6.22 -12.04
N PHE A 225 -12.68 6.26 -10.72
CA PHE A 225 -12.55 7.52 -9.98
C PHE A 225 -11.35 8.35 -10.46
N MET A 226 -10.17 7.72 -10.58
CA MET A 226 -8.94 8.37 -11.05
C MET A 226 -9.12 9.04 -12.42
N LYS A 227 -9.86 8.38 -13.30
CA LYS A 227 -10.16 8.88 -14.65
C LYS A 227 -11.19 10.00 -14.66
N GLU A 228 -12.23 9.89 -13.83
CA GLU A 228 -13.39 10.77 -13.91
C GLU A 228 -13.19 12.11 -13.22
N LEU A 229 -12.49 12.16 -12.09
CA LEU A 229 -12.43 13.34 -11.22
C LEU A 229 -12.01 14.63 -11.95
N LEU A 230 -11.02 14.54 -12.83
CA LEU A 230 -10.48 15.69 -13.58
C LEU A 230 -10.69 15.56 -15.10
N ARG A 231 -11.61 14.71 -15.53
CA ARG A 231 -11.89 14.46 -16.96
C ARG A 231 -12.19 15.73 -17.73
N ASP A 232 -12.98 16.62 -17.16
CA ASP A 232 -13.35 17.89 -17.81
C ASP A 232 -12.16 18.83 -18.03
N GLU A 233 -11.08 18.64 -17.26
CA GLU A 233 -9.81 19.34 -17.39
C GLU A 233 -8.84 18.64 -18.34
N GLY A 234 -9.16 17.41 -18.77
CA GLY A 234 -8.30 16.57 -19.62
C GLY A 234 -7.20 15.85 -18.85
N PHE A 235 -7.36 15.68 -17.53
CA PHE A 235 -6.39 15.01 -16.66
C PHE A 235 -6.95 13.74 -16.03
N SER A 236 -6.06 12.85 -15.62
CA SER A 236 -6.31 11.81 -14.64
C SER A 236 -5.43 12.02 -13.40
N VAL A 237 -5.83 11.44 -12.27
CA VAL A 237 -5.05 11.50 -11.01
C VAL A 237 -4.27 10.21 -10.78
N GLY A 238 -3.22 10.28 -9.97
CA GLY A 238 -2.35 9.16 -9.67
C GLY A 238 -3.00 8.10 -8.75
N ARG A 239 -2.55 6.84 -8.88
CA ARG A 239 -2.98 5.74 -8.03
C ARG A 239 -2.19 5.68 -6.72
N LEU A 240 -0.87 5.79 -6.80
CA LEU A 240 -0.02 5.78 -5.61
C LEU A 240 -0.08 7.11 -4.85
N ASP A 241 -0.32 8.20 -5.55
CA ASP A 241 -0.54 9.50 -4.94
C ASP A 241 -1.48 10.31 -5.81
N SER A 242 -2.71 10.45 -5.40
CA SER A 242 -3.76 11.11 -6.18
C SER A 242 -3.66 12.65 -6.21
N ARG A 243 -2.64 13.23 -5.57
CA ARG A 243 -2.27 14.63 -5.75
C ARG A 243 -1.59 14.86 -7.10
N TYR A 244 -0.86 13.84 -7.63
CA TYR A 244 -0.32 13.87 -8.99
C TYR A 244 -1.45 13.88 -10.01
N LYS A 245 -1.31 14.71 -11.03
CA LYS A 245 -2.19 14.73 -12.20
C LYS A 245 -1.39 14.93 -13.47
N ASN A 246 -1.79 14.29 -14.55
CA ASN A 246 -1.20 14.51 -15.87
C ASN A 246 -2.27 14.32 -16.96
N SER A 247 -1.97 14.84 -18.15
CA SER A 247 -2.83 14.66 -19.31
C SER A 247 -2.97 13.18 -19.64
N ASP A 248 -4.20 12.76 -19.90
CA ASP A 248 -4.54 11.42 -20.28
C ASP A 248 -4.69 11.33 -21.80
N TYR A 249 -4.00 10.40 -22.43
CA TYR A 249 -3.99 10.25 -23.90
C TYR A 249 -5.38 10.01 -24.46
N MET A 250 -6.22 9.22 -23.75
CA MET A 250 -7.58 8.89 -24.18
C MET A 250 -8.63 9.40 -23.18
N ALA A 251 -8.99 10.69 -23.29
CA ALA A 251 -9.98 11.32 -22.40
C ALA A 251 -11.30 10.51 -22.29
N GLY A 252 -11.75 9.87 -23.38
CA GLY A 252 -12.99 9.05 -23.42
C GLY A 252 -12.88 7.65 -22.82
N GLY A 253 -11.68 7.20 -22.41
CA GLY A 253 -11.50 5.88 -21.78
C GLY A 253 -12.21 5.76 -20.43
N GLN A 254 -12.48 4.53 -20.02
CA GLN A 254 -13.03 4.25 -18.67
C GLN A 254 -11.97 4.36 -17.59
N TYR A 255 -10.73 3.98 -17.91
CA TYR A 255 -9.59 3.95 -16.99
C TYR A 255 -8.47 4.86 -17.49
N PRO A 256 -7.58 5.35 -16.60
CA PRO A 256 -6.36 6.04 -17.01
C PRO A 256 -5.47 5.12 -17.87
N ASP A 257 -4.71 5.71 -18.79
CA ASP A 257 -3.75 4.96 -19.61
C ASP A 257 -2.60 4.41 -18.76
N THR A 258 -2.18 5.20 -17.76
CA THR A 258 -1.05 4.89 -16.86
C THR A 258 -1.34 5.40 -15.45
N ASP A 259 -0.48 5.02 -14.50
CA ASP A 259 -0.46 5.67 -13.18
C ASP A 259 0.48 6.87 -13.21
N VAL A 260 -0.07 8.06 -13.32
CA VAL A 260 0.69 9.32 -13.44
C VAL A 260 1.59 9.60 -12.23
N SER A 261 1.28 9.08 -11.05
CA SER A 261 2.14 9.21 -9.88
C SER A 261 3.42 8.37 -10.00
N SER A 262 3.31 7.14 -10.51
CA SER A 262 4.47 6.29 -10.77
C SER A 262 5.39 6.90 -11.82
N GLU A 263 4.84 7.48 -12.87
CA GLU A 263 5.61 8.17 -13.90
C GLU A 263 6.38 9.37 -13.34
N GLY A 264 5.81 10.07 -12.36
CA GLY A 264 6.40 11.28 -11.79
C GLY A 264 7.67 11.06 -10.96
N PHE A 265 7.93 9.86 -10.41
CA PHE A 265 9.07 9.64 -9.52
C PHE A 265 9.88 8.35 -9.74
N MET A 266 9.39 7.37 -10.50
CA MET A 266 10.06 6.07 -10.63
C MET A 266 11.45 6.16 -11.25
N SER A 267 11.64 7.01 -12.26
CA SER A 267 12.94 7.20 -12.91
C SER A 267 14.00 7.72 -11.95
N ALA A 268 13.61 8.59 -11.02
CA ALA A 268 14.48 9.11 -9.98
C ALA A 268 14.95 7.99 -9.03
N TYR A 269 14.04 7.13 -8.58
CA TYR A 269 14.39 6.00 -7.70
C TYR A 269 15.31 4.98 -8.39
N VAL A 270 15.04 4.65 -9.66
CA VAL A 270 15.92 3.75 -10.44
C VAL A 270 17.29 4.34 -10.59
N SER A 271 17.39 5.62 -10.92
CA SER A 271 18.67 6.31 -11.06
C SER A 271 19.45 6.38 -9.74
N ALA A 272 18.71 6.66 -8.65
CA ALA A 272 19.31 6.77 -7.32
C ALA A 272 19.90 5.45 -6.83
N ILE A 273 19.22 4.32 -7.02
CA ILE A 273 19.75 3.02 -6.57
C ILE A 273 21.01 2.62 -7.32
N HIS A 274 21.04 2.84 -8.64
CA HIS A 274 22.23 2.56 -9.45
C HIS A 274 23.41 3.46 -9.07
N THR A 275 23.16 4.75 -8.86
CA THR A 275 24.18 5.70 -8.42
C THR A 275 24.74 5.30 -7.06
N TRP A 276 23.88 4.99 -6.10
CA TRP A 276 24.26 4.58 -4.76
C TRP A 276 25.07 3.28 -4.75
N PHE A 277 24.67 2.28 -5.52
CA PHE A 277 25.44 1.04 -5.64
C PHE A 277 26.86 1.28 -6.20
N GLY A 278 26.99 2.16 -7.18
CA GLY A 278 28.30 2.57 -7.70
C GLY A 278 29.17 3.24 -6.62
N GLU A 279 28.59 4.13 -5.79
CA GLU A 279 29.31 4.82 -4.70
C GLU A 279 29.83 3.84 -3.63
N ILE A 280 29.10 2.80 -3.31
CA ILE A 280 29.50 1.80 -2.30
C ILE A 280 30.27 0.60 -2.87
N GLY A 281 30.61 0.65 -4.16
CA GLY A 281 31.44 -0.36 -4.82
C GLY A 281 30.72 -1.68 -5.11
N VAL A 282 29.39 -1.66 -5.28
CA VAL A 282 28.65 -2.83 -5.76
C VAL A 282 28.83 -2.95 -7.27
N GLU A 283 29.69 -3.87 -7.69
CA GLU A 283 29.96 -4.16 -9.10
C GLU A 283 29.16 -5.40 -9.55
N MET A 284 27.98 -5.16 -10.13
CA MET A 284 27.18 -6.23 -10.73
C MET A 284 27.11 -6.04 -12.24
N LYS A 285 27.32 -7.13 -12.99
CA LYS A 285 27.23 -7.12 -14.46
C LYS A 285 25.78 -7.11 -14.97
N MET A 286 24.81 -7.49 -14.12
CA MET A 286 23.39 -7.46 -14.44
C MET A 286 22.76 -6.16 -13.96
N LEU A 287 21.71 -5.71 -14.63
CA LEU A 287 20.93 -4.57 -14.17
C LEU A 287 20.15 -4.93 -12.90
N TYR A 288 20.03 -3.96 -12.01
CA TYR A 288 19.14 -4.07 -10.86
C TYR A 288 17.68 -4.02 -11.33
N GLN A 289 16.92 -5.08 -11.04
CA GLN A 289 15.54 -5.26 -11.50
C GLN A 289 14.59 -4.67 -10.47
N SER A 290 14.28 -3.38 -10.60
CA SER A 290 13.41 -2.65 -9.67
C SER A 290 11.94 -3.10 -9.76
N GLY A 291 11.52 -3.68 -10.89
CA GLY A 291 10.22 -4.30 -11.12
C GLY A 291 10.31 -5.37 -12.20
N ASP A 292 9.43 -6.35 -12.15
CA ASP A 292 9.38 -7.42 -13.13
C ASP A 292 7.93 -7.81 -13.42
N ASN A 293 7.53 -7.64 -14.70
CA ASN A 293 6.20 -8.02 -15.15
C ASN A 293 5.97 -9.54 -15.10
N GLU A 294 7.03 -10.36 -15.26
CA GLU A 294 6.91 -11.82 -15.15
C GLU A 294 6.59 -12.22 -13.70
N VAL A 295 7.29 -11.64 -12.72
CA VAL A 295 6.98 -11.87 -11.30
C VAL A 295 5.54 -11.48 -11.01
N TYR A 296 5.11 -10.30 -11.47
CA TYR A 296 3.75 -9.83 -11.23
C TYR A 296 2.70 -10.74 -11.88
N SER A 297 2.89 -11.12 -13.14
CA SER A 297 1.92 -11.91 -13.91
C SER A 297 1.83 -13.37 -13.46
N ASN A 298 2.95 -13.93 -12.96
CA ASN A 298 3.04 -15.34 -12.54
C ASN A 298 3.00 -15.50 -11.02
N TRP A 299 2.71 -14.44 -10.26
CA TRP A 299 2.57 -14.50 -8.82
C TRP A 299 1.43 -15.42 -8.41
N LYS A 300 1.75 -16.46 -7.65
CA LYS A 300 0.78 -17.48 -7.22
C LYS A 300 -0.07 -16.96 -6.08
N HIS A 301 -1.34 -16.75 -6.36
CA HIS A 301 -2.35 -16.55 -5.35
C HIS A 301 -2.96 -17.92 -5.03
N PRO A 302 -3.01 -18.34 -3.76
CA PRO A 302 -3.58 -19.62 -3.41
C PRO A 302 -5.07 -19.65 -3.75
N GLN A 303 -5.53 -20.73 -4.39
CA GLN A 303 -6.95 -20.99 -4.57
C GLN A 303 -7.62 -21.26 -3.21
N GLU A 304 -6.89 -21.96 -2.33
CA GLU A 304 -7.22 -22.21 -0.93
C GLU A 304 -6.42 -21.27 -0.04
N TRP A 305 -7.08 -20.58 0.86
CA TRP A 305 -6.44 -19.74 1.86
C TRP A 305 -6.73 -20.26 3.27
N LYS A 306 -5.67 -20.74 3.95
CA LYS A 306 -5.71 -21.24 5.35
C LYS A 306 -6.84 -22.25 5.61
N GLY A 307 -6.98 -23.21 4.70
CA GLY A 307 -7.98 -24.29 4.79
C GLY A 307 -9.37 -23.93 4.29
N ASN A 308 -9.53 -22.78 3.62
CA ASN A 308 -10.77 -22.41 2.94
C ASN A 308 -10.56 -22.42 1.44
N ASP A 309 -11.35 -23.16 0.70
CA ASP A 309 -11.24 -23.30 -0.76
C ASP A 309 -11.49 -22.00 -1.52
N PHE A 310 -12.20 -21.04 -0.89
CA PHE A 310 -12.53 -19.76 -1.49
C PHE A 310 -12.38 -18.65 -0.44
N GLY A 311 -11.70 -17.56 -0.80
CA GLY A 311 -11.55 -16.42 0.09
C GLY A 311 -10.50 -15.44 -0.39
N TYR A 312 -10.50 -14.27 0.23
CA TYR A 312 -9.46 -13.29 0.04
C TYR A 312 -8.23 -13.62 0.90
N VAL A 313 -7.04 -13.30 0.38
CA VAL A 313 -5.83 -13.32 1.19
C VAL A 313 -5.98 -12.28 2.30
N ASN A 314 -5.97 -12.75 3.54
CA ASN A 314 -6.04 -11.92 4.74
C ASN A 314 -4.98 -12.38 5.74
N THR A 315 -4.02 -11.52 6.04
CA THR A 315 -2.88 -11.81 6.92
C THR A 315 -2.99 -11.11 8.28
N VAL A 316 -4.05 -10.34 8.50
CA VAL A 316 -4.31 -9.67 9.78
C VAL A 316 -4.47 -10.65 10.95
N PRO A 317 -5.07 -11.84 10.79
CA PRO A 317 -5.08 -12.86 11.84
C PRO A 317 -3.69 -13.34 12.29
N ASP A 318 -2.66 -13.21 11.44
CA ASP A 318 -1.27 -13.52 11.81
C ASP A 318 -0.70 -12.47 12.76
N ILE A 319 -1.06 -11.21 12.57
CA ILE A 319 -0.74 -10.12 13.51
C ILE A 319 -1.37 -10.41 14.87
N ALA A 320 -2.66 -10.70 14.90
CA ALA A 320 -3.36 -11.03 16.15
C ALA A 320 -2.75 -12.27 16.84
N ARG A 321 -2.30 -13.25 16.06
CA ARG A 321 -1.61 -14.43 16.57
C ARG A 321 -0.25 -14.07 17.18
N ALA A 322 0.53 -13.23 16.50
CA ALA A 322 1.81 -12.75 17.02
C ALA A 322 1.65 -11.99 18.34
N GLN A 323 0.64 -11.14 18.45
CA GLN A 323 0.31 -10.44 19.69
C GLN A 323 -0.10 -11.37 20.83
N ARG A 324 -0.77 -12.50 20.54
CA ARG A 324 -1.11 -13.51 21.57
C ARG A 324 0.11 -14.25 22.09
N TYR A 325 1.08 -14.52 21.23
CA TYR A 325 2.29 -15.23 21.62
C TYR A 325 3.33 -14.35 22.31
N ASN A 326 3.47 -13.10 21.82
CA ASN A 326 4.41 -12.13 22.36
C ASN A 326 3.63 -10.89 22.85
N LYS A 327 3.60 -10.73 24.18
CA LYS A 327 2.87 -9.61 24.82
C LYS A 327 3.49 -8.24 24.53
N ASP A 328 4.77 -8.22 24.15
CA ASP A 328 5.51 -7.00 23.83
C ASP A 328 5.50 -6.69 22.32
N PHE A 329 4.89 -7.57 21.50
CA PHE A 329 4.78 -7.36 20.06
C PHE A 329 3.88 -6.16 19.75
N LYS A 330 4.47 -5.17 19.08
CA LYS A 330 3.79 -3.93 18.66
C LYS A 330 3.71 -3.85 17.15
N VAL A 331 2.71 -3.14 16.69
CA VAL A 331 2.51 -2.85 15.27
C VAL A 331 2.43 -1.34 15.08
N TYR A 332 3.19 -0.85 14.12
CA TYR A 332 3.05 0.52 13.63
C TYR A 332 2.47 0.47 12.22
N VAL A 333 1.41 1.22 11.98
CA VAL A 333 0.77 1.37 10.66
C VAL A 333 0.85 2.83 10.24
N SER A 334 1.42 3.09 9.09
CA SER A 334 1.42 4.41 8.46
C SER A 334 0.76 4.35 7.09
N CYS A 335 0.00 5.38 6.74
CA CYS A 335 -0.69 5.46 5.46
C CYS A 335 -0.94 6.91 5.03
N GLY A 336 -1.18 7.12 3.76
CA GLY A 336 -1.45 8.43 3.19
C GLY A 336 -2.91 8.62 2.81
N LEU A 337 -3.46 9.84 3.04
CA LEU A 337 -4.85 10.16 2.73
C LEU A 337 -5.15 10.10 1.23
N TYR A 338 -4.14 10.34 0.40
CA TYR A 338 -4.24 10.39 -1.06
C TYR A 338 -3.81 9.09 -1.74
N ASP A 339 -3.68 8.01 -0.98
CA ASP A 339 -3.38 6.67 -1.50
C ASP A 339 -4.64 6.03 -2.07
N LEU A 340 -4.65 5.72 -3.38
CA LEU A 340 -5.70 4.97 -4.07
C LEU A 340 -5.27 3.53 -4.42
N ALA A 341 -4.14 3.07 -3.87
CA ALA A 341 -3.69 1.69 -3.96
C ALA A 341 -4.09 0.88 -2.72
N THR A 342 -3.81 1.43 -1.53
CA THR A 342 -4.09 0.84 -0.22
C THR A 342 -4.50 1.93 0.78
N PRO A 343 -5.71 2.50 0.62
CA PRO A 343 -6.16 3.64 1.39
C PRO A 343 -6.09 3.44 2.91
N CYS A 344 -5.82 4.52 3.65
CA CYS A 344 -5.78 4.53 5.11
C CYS A 344 -6.99 3.87 5.76
N PHE A 345 -8.17 4.24 5.29
CA PHE A 345 -9.40 3.75 5.90
C PHE A 345 -9.64 2.25 5.64
N THR A 346 -9.09 1.67 4.56
CA THR A 346 -9.09 0.21 4.39
C THR A 346 -8.22 -0.46 5.46
N ALA A 347 -7.05 0.13 5.75
CA ALA A 347 -6.14 -0.39 6.77
C ALA A 347 -6.75 -0.29 8.17
N GLU A 348 -7.41 0.81 8.48
CA GLU A 348 -8.14 0.98 9.73
C GLU A 348 -9.23 -0.09 9.89
N ASN A 349 -10.05 -0.31 8.85
CA ASN A 349 -11.15 -1.28 8.89
C ASN A 349 -10.64 -2.71 9.07
N PHE A 350 -9.70 -3.18 8.25
CA PHE A 350 -9.28 -4.59 8.37
C PHE A 350 -8.52 -4.87 9.68
N MET A 351 -7.85 -3.88 10.28
CA MET A 351 -7.26 -4.05 11.61
C MET A 351 -8.34 -4.19 12.70
N ASN A 352 -9.42 -3.40 12.60
CA ASN A 352 -10.52 -3.45 13.56
C ASN A 352 -11.42 -4.68 13.39
N ASP A 353 -11.60 -5.20 12.19
CA ASP A 353 -12.46 -6.36 11.89
C ASP A 353 -11.89 -7.69 12.38
N ASN A 354 -10.62 -7.72 12.74
CA ASN A 354 -9.94 -8.92 13.18
C ASN A 354 -9.60 -8.82 14.67
N THR A 355 -9.26 -9.94 15.28
CA THR A 355 -8.96 -10.02 16.71
C THR A 355 -7.61 -9.41 17.09
N VAL A 356 -7.24 -8.30 16.47
CA VAL A 356 -6.03 -7.53 16.77
C VAL A 356 -6.23 -6.76 18.08
N ASP A 357 -5.22 -6.79 18.94
CA ASP A 357 -5.19 -5.95 20.12
C ASP A 357 -4.77 -4.53 19.72
N MET A 358 -5.75 -3.65 19.48
CA MET A 358 -5.53 -2.28 19.03
C MET A 358 -4.79 -1.42 20.05
N SER A 359 -4.73 -1.80 21.34
CA SER A 359 -3.91 -1.09 22.31
C SER A 359 -2.40 -1.19 22.07
N ARG A 360 -1.99 -2.11 21.20
CA ARG A 360 -0.61 -2.35 20.78
C ARG A 360 -0.37 -2.01 19.29
N VAL A 361 -1.31 -1.29 18.69
CA VAL A 361 -1.19 -0.73 17.34
C VAL A 361 -1.08 0.78 17.43
N VAL A 362 -0.09 1.35 16.79
CA VAL A 362 0.03 2.80 16.58
C VAL A 362 -0.32 3.07 15.14
N PHE A 363 -1.28 3.94 14.91
CA PHE A 363 -1.74 4.34 13.58
C PHE A 363 -1.35 5.80 13.30
N SER A 364 -0.79 6.06 12.13
CA SER A 364 -0.42 7.41 11.69
C SER A 364 -0.91 7.65 10.27
N GLU A 365 -1.72 8.69 10.11
CA GLU A 365 -2.23 9.17 8.84
C GLU A 365 -1.45 10.40 8.40
N PHE A 366 -1.13 10.50 7.11
CA PHE A 366 -0.33 11.58 6.54
C PHE A 366 -1.04 12.22 5.35
N GLU A 367 -0.89 13.53 5.20
CA GLU A 367 -1.35 14.29 4.03
C GLU A 367 -0.47 14.00 2.80
N ALA A 368 -0.37 12.74 2.44
CA ALA A 368 0.51 12.20 1.42
C ALA A 368 -0.15 11.02 0.70
N GLY A 369 0.51 10.46 -0.32
CA GLY A 369 0.09 9.24 -0.99
C GLY A 369 0.67 7.97 -0.35
N HIS A 370 0.73 6.90 -1.15
CA HIS A 370 1.24 5.57 -0.80
C HIS A 370 2.66 5.60 -0.21
N MET A 371 3.51 6.43 -0.79
CA MET A 371 4.89 6.67 -0.37
C MET A 371 4.94 7.99 0.42
N MET A 372 4.37 8.01 1.66
CA MET A 372 4.27 9.24 2.44
C MET A 372 5.62 9.91 2.72
N TYR A 373 6.69 9.18 2.66
CA TYR A 373 8.06 9.69 2.79
C TYR A 373 8.54 10.52 1.58
N ASN A 374 7.79 10.58 0.47
CA ASN A 374 8.02 11.52 -0.63
C ASN A 374 7.51 12.93 -0.29
N HIS A 375 6.63 13.04 0.70
CA HIS A 375 6.10 14.31 1.18
C HIS A 375 6.95 14.82 2.35
N GLU A 376 7.83 15.79 2.09
CA GLU A 376 8.79 16.28 3.10
C GLU A 376 8.14 16.73 4.42
N PRO A 377 6.96 17.41 4.43
CA PRO A 377 6.28 17.75 5.69
C PRO A 377 5.80 16.53 6.50
N SER A 378 5.59 15.38 5.87
CA SER A 378 5.14 14.13 6.52
C SER A 378 6.31 13.29 7.04
N PHE A 379 7.51 13.55 6.60
CA PHE A 379 8.75 12.83 6.94
C PHE A 379 9.46 13.52 8.12
#